data_6da48264a31ef06c2a66a60b452c4932
#
_entry.id   6da48264a31ef06c2a66a60b452c4932
#
_cell.length_a   1.000
_cell.length_b   1.000
_cell.length_c   1.000
_cell.angle_alpha   90.00
_cell.angle_beta   90.00
_cell.angle_gamma   90.00
#
_symmetry.space_group_name_H-M   'P 1'
#
loop_
_entity.id
_entity.type
_entity.pdbx_description
1 polymer ?
#
loop_
_entity_poly.entity_id
_entity_poly.type
_entity_poly.pdbx_seq_one_letter_code
_entity_poly.pdbx_strand_id
1 'polypeptide(L)'
;MLKYFISIITFLFVNITIGNVKTANDTLEKFGVRAGLDLNKIIRSATDEDYSGSSLSGDIRLKESFYVFTEIGNEEKVINSNYLNSSVEGTFVKFGVNFKLNKDIRTQNIVYSGLSAGYSNFDQNINSYTIYNTHSIYWGESIINSPINLSNLNAIWIEFMFGMKTEILNNLFLGFELQLKNVIKQKNIQNITNFYIPGFNRTYDSSGLGAGFSYTVSYLIPVVKK
;
A
#
# COMPACT_ATOMS: atom_id res chain seq x y z
N MET A 1 -13.47 21.26 1.28
CA MET A 1 -12.05 20.95 1.50
C MET A 1 -11.42 20.16 0.35
N LEU A 2 -12.04 19.14 -0.22
CA LEU A 2 -11.50 18.35 -1.33
C LEU A 2 -11.08 19.18 -2.56
N LYS A 3 -11.86 20.23 -2.92
CA LYS A 3 -11.56 21.11 -4.07
C LYS A 3 -10.24 21.87 -3.91
N TYR A 4 -9.92 22.33 -2.71
CA TYR A 4 -8.65 23.03 -2.42
C TYR A 4 -7.47 22.08 -2.38
N PHE A 5 -7.68 20.85 -1.91
CA PHE A 5 -6.66 19.81 -1.90
C PHE A 5 -6.25 19.39 -3.32
N ILE A 6 -7.23 19.21 -4.23
CA ILE A 6 -6.99 18.94 -5.64
C ILE A 6 -6.25 20.11 -6.31
N SER A 7 -6.65 21.36 -6.02
CA SER A 7 -6.00 22.56 -6.56
C SER A 7 -4.53 22.68 -6.10
N ILE A 8 -4.24 22.39 -4.83
CA ILE A 8 -2.88 22.42 -4.28
C ILE A 8 -2.01 21.33 -4.93
N ILE A 9 -2.54 20.12 -5.09
CA ILE A 9 -1.85 19.02 -5.77
C ILE A 9 -1.57 19.40 -7.23
N THR A 10 -2.54 19.94 -7.95
CA THR A 10 -2.36 20.36 -9.34
C THR A 10 -1.33 21.48 -9.46
N PHE A 11 -1.34 22.44 -8.53
CA PHE A 11 -0.37 23.54 -8.49
C PHE A 11 1.05 23.05 -8.18
N LEU A 12 1.21 22.08 -7.27
CA LEU A 12 2.48 21.41 -7.01
C LEU A 12 2.99 20.64 -8.23
N PHE A 13 2.13 19.91 -8.94
CA PHE A 13 2.52 19.18 -10.15
C PHE A 13 2.94 20.13 -11.28
N VAL A 14 2.28 21.25 -11.49
CA VAL A 14 2.63 22.24 -12.53
C VAL A 14 3.99 22.86 -12.25
N ASN A 15 4.36 23.11 -11.00
CA ASN A 15 5.68 23.65 -10.67
C ASN A 15 6.83 22.65 -10.81
N ILE A 16 6.56 21.35 -10.69
CA ILE A 16 7.58 20.30 -10.85
C ILE A 16 8.00 20.15 -12.32
N THR A 17 7.13 20.46 -13.27
CA THR A 17 7.44 20.36 -14.71
C THR A 17 8.34 21.48 -15.24
N ILE A 18 8.53 22.58 -14.51
CA ILE A 18 9.34 23.74 -14.92
C ILE A 18 10.78 23.66 -14.40
N GLY A 19 11.09 22.71 -13.51
CA GLY A 19 12.37 22.57 -12.83
C GLY A 19 13.40 21.71 -13.57
N ASN A 20 14.36 22.38 -14.19
CA ASN A 20 15.71 21.90 -14.55
C ASN A 20 15.85 20.88 -15.69
N VAL A 21 16.03 21.42 -16.89
CA VAL A 21 16.89 20.78 -17.91
C VAL A 21 18.32 20.75 -17.36
N LYS A 22 18.70 19.66 -16.71
CA LYS A 22 20.09 19.42 -16.34
C LYS A 22 20.92 19.29 -17.61
N THR A 23 21.98 20.09 -17.71
CA THR A 23 22.99 20.01 -18.75
C THR A 23 23.64 18.61 -18.79
N ALA A 24 23.93 18.14 -19.98
CA ALA A 24 24.24 16.79 -20.41
C ALA A 24 25.50 16.09 -19.85
N ASN A 25 26.11 16.56 -18.78
CA ASN A 25 27.43 16.08 -18.35
C ASN A 25 27.48 15.14 -17.15
N ASP A 26 26.34 14.73 -16.56
CA ASP A 26 26.35 13.83 -15.38
C ASP A 26 25.25 12.74 -15.47
N THR A 27 25.25 12.00 -16.56
CA THR A 27 24.12 11.11 -16.94
C THR A 27 24.42 9.62 -16.79
N LEU A 28 25.21 9.24 -15.81
CA LEU A 28 25.32 7.81 -15.46
C LEU A 28 24.28 7.48 -14.37
N GLU A 29 23.41 6.53 -14.69
CA GLU A 29 22.46 6.02 -13.71
C GLU A 29 23.22 5.51 -12.48
N LYS A 30 22.88 6.07 -11.33
CA LYS A 30 23.52 5.73 -10.06
C LYS A 30 23.04 4.36 -9.60
N PHE A 31 23.98 3.47 -9.30
CA PHE A 31 23.69 2.23 -8.60
C PHE A 31 23.64 2.50 -7.09
N GLY A 32 22.61 2.02 -6.44
CA GLY A 32 22.44 2.25 -5.01
C GLY A 32 21.26 1.53 -4.43
N VAL A 33 21.06 1.71 -3.15
CA VAL A 33 19.90 1.27 -2.39
C VAL A 33 18.98 2.46 -2.23
N ARG A 34 17.71 2.32 -2.56
CA ARG A 34 16.68 3.31 -2.22
C ARG A 34 15.96 2.86 -0.97
N ALA A 35 15.81 3.77 -0.02
CA ALA A 35 14.95 3.60 1.14
C ALA A 35 13.80 4.61 1.07
N GLY A 36 12.59 4.18 1.33
CA GLY A 36 11.40 5.00 1.17
C GLY A 36 10.33 4.78 2.23
N LEU A 37 9.43 5.75 2.31
CA LEU A 37 8.25 5.77 3.16
C LEU A 37 7.00 5.83 2.29
N ASP A 38 5.96 5.10 2.67
CA ASP A 38 4.63 5.22 2.05
C ASP A 38 3.87 6.40 2.65
N LEU A 39 3.80 7.49 1.88
CA LEU A 39 3.08 8.70 2.28
C LEU A 39 1.56 8.46 2.32
N ASN A 40 1.03 7.55 1.50
CA ASN A 40 -0.40 7.29 1.47
C ASN A 40 -0.90 6.76 2.83
N LYS A 41 -0.15 5.85 3.45
CA LYS A 41 -0.48 5.33 4.79
C LYS A 41 -0.40 6.42 5.85
N ILE A 42 0.64 7.25 5.80
CA ILE A 42 0.84 8.36 6.75
C ILE A 42 -0.27 9.40 6.62
N ILE A 43 -0.61 9.83 5.39
CA ILE A 43 -1.67 10.78 5.12
C ILE A 43 -3.02 10.22 5.58
N ARG A 44 -3.28 8.94 5.27
CA ARG A 44 -4.51 8.27 5.69
C ARG A 44 -4.62 8.19 7.21
N SER A 45 -3.54 7.88 7.93
CA SER A 45 -3.51 7.88 9.40
C SER A 45 -3.78 9.27 10.00
N ALA A 46 -3.46 10.33 9.28
CA ALA A 46 -3.73 11.70 9.74
C ALA A 46 -5.15 12.20 9.40
N THR A 47 -5.86 11.54 8.47
CA THR A 47 -7.15 12.01 7.94
C THR A 47 -8.32 11.06 8.21
N ASP A 48 -8.06 9.80 8.48
CA ASP A 48 -9.04 8.75 8.77
C ASP A 48 -8.83 8.28 10.22
N GLU A 49 -9.69 8.70 11.14
CA GLU A 49 -9.62 8.36 12.57
C GLU A 49 -9.73 6.84 12.82
N ASP A 50 -10.34 6.11 11.88
CA ASP A 50 -10.48 4.67 11.93
C ASP A 50 -9.28 3.90 11.33
N TYR A 51 -8.21 4.59 10.95
CA TYR A 51 -7.04 3.98 10.33
C TYR A 51 -5.74 4.51 10.91
N SER A 52 -4.84 3.60 11.24
CA SER A 52 -3.45 3.89 11.56
C SER A 52 -2.54 2.95 10.77
N GLY A 53 -1.49 3.46 10.16
CA GLY A 53 -0.57 2.61 9.42
C GLY A 53 0.68 3.35 8.95
N SER A 54 1.75 2.57 8.83
CA SER A 54 3.01 3.05 8.26
C SER A 54 3.75 1.91 7.56
N SER A 55 4.56 2.23 6.56
CA SER A 55 5.46 1.26 5.97
C SER A 55 6.76 1.89 5.48
N LEU A 56 7.80 1.06 5.54
CA LEU A 56 9.13 1.31 5.01
C LEU A 56 9.33 0.42 3.78
N SER A 57 9.85 0.98 2.73
CA SER A 57 10.23 0.25 1.53
C SER A 57 11.71 0.41 1.23
N GLY A 58 12.29 -0.62 0.63
CA GLY A 58 13.65 -0.57 0.14
C GLY A 58 13.73 -1.22 -1.23
N ASP A 59 14.47 -0.64 -2.16
CA ASP A 59 14.77 -1.29 -3.43
C ASP A 59 16.23 -1.19 -3.81
N ILE A 60 16.71 -2.21 -4.50
CA ILE A 60 18.08 -2.32 -4.99
C ILE A 60 18.04 -2.63 -6.47
N ARG A 61 18.79 -1.89 -7.25
CA ARG A 61 19.02 -2.18 -8.66
C ARG A 61 20.04 -3.30 -8.82
N LEU A 62 19.62 -4.41 -9.40
CA LEU A 62 20.52 -5.54 -9.71
C LEU A 62 21.12 -5.46 -11.13
N LYS A 63 20.28 -5.04 -12.09
CA LYS A 63 20.68 -4.87 -13.51
C LYS A 63 20.04 -3.57 -14.05
N GLU A 64 20.39 -3.21 -15.28
CA GLU A 64 19.89 -1.97 -15.92
C GLU A 64 18.37 -1.77 -15.84
N SER A 65 17.62 -2.85 -15.98
CA SER A 65 16.15 -2.79 -15.96
C SER A 65 15.50 -3.61 -14.84
N PHE A 66 16.30 -4.17 -13.92
CA PHE A 66 15.80 -5.11 -12.92
C PHE A 66 16.10 -4.63 -11.50
N TYR A 67 15.05 -4.50 -10.71
CA TYR A 67 15.11 -4.07 -9.32
C TYR A 67 14.44 -5.13 -8.43
N VAL A 68 15.04 -5.38 -7.28
CA VAL A 68 14.41 -6.14 -6.21
C VAL A 68 13.96 -5.16 -5.15
N PHE A 69 12.76 -5.34 -4.62
CA PHE A 69 12.27 -4.49 -3.55
C PHE A 69 11.67 -5.31 -2.40
N THR A 70 11.63 -4.68 -1.24
CA THR A 70 10.94 -5.16 -0.06
C THR A 70 10.16 -4.02 0.57
N GLU A 71 9.04 -4.34 1.20
CA GLU A 71 8.25 -3.41 2.01
C GLU A 71 7.86 -4.12 3.31
N ILE A 72 7.98 -3.41 4.42
CA ILE A 72 7.53 -3.87 5.74
C ILE A 72 6.69 -2.77 6.36
N GLY A 73 5.60 -3.12 7.01
CA GLY A 73 4.73 -2.15 7.65
C GLY A 73 3.79 -2.76 8.67
N ASN A 74 3.09 -1.87 9.33
CA ASN A 74 1.99 -2.19 10.23
C ASN A 74 0.77 -1.37 9.86
N GLU A 75 -0.39 -1.94 10.11
CA GLU A 75 -1.68 -1.29 9.90
C GLU A 75 -2.67 -1.71 10.98
N GLU A 76 -3.49 -0.75 11.38
CA GLU A 76 -4.66 -0.94 12.21
C GLU A 76 -5.86 -0.33 11.48
N LYS A 77 -6.98 -1.04 11.45
CA LYS A 77 -8.24 -0.54 10.88
C LYS A 77 -9.40 -0.87 11.80
N VAL A 78 -10.11 0.15 12.21
CA VAL A 78 -11.39 0.03 12.88
C VAL A 78 -12.50 0.06 11.81
N ILE A 79 -13.43 -0.85 11.90
CA ILE A 79 -14.62 -0.93 11.05
C ILE A 79 -15.82 -0.65 11.95
N ASN A 80 -16.37 0.52 11.81
CA ASN A 80 -17.54 0.95 12.58
C ASN A 80 -18.70 1.22 11.62
N SER A 81 -19.67 0.32 11.61
CA SER A 81 -20.89 0.45 10.83
C SER A 81 -22.12 0.08 11.66
N ASN A 82 -23.32 0.38 11.16
CA ASN A 82 -24.56 0.06 11.85
C ASN A 82 -24.73 -1.44 12.17
N TYR A 83 -24.00 -2.30 11.46
CA TYR A 83 -24.16 -3.77 11.57
C TYR A 83 -22.94 -4.49 12.11
N LEU A 84 -21.78 -3.80 12.18
CA LEU A 84 -20.51 -4.42 12.57
C LEU A 84 -19.59 -3.40 13.21
N ASN A 85 -19.11 -3.71 14.42
CA ASN A 85 -18.01 -3.05 15.05
C ASN A 85 -16.85 -4.03 15.22
N SER A 86 -15.75 -3.78 14.53
CA SER A 86 -14.59 -4.67 14.52
C SER A 86 -13.31 -3.86 14.39
N SER A 87 -12.23 -4.36 14.95
CA SER A 87 -10.88 -3.83 14.73
C SER A 87 -9.95 -4.92 14.23
N VAL A 88 -9.03 -4.55 13.37
CA VAL A 88 -7.98 -5.43 12.85
C VAL A 88 -6.67 -4.71 12.98
N GLU A 89 -5.68 -5.38 13.56
CA GLU A 89 -4.31 -4.86 13.70
C GLU A 89 -3.30 -5.93 13.30
N GLY A 90 -2.21 -5.52 12.66
CA GLY A 90 -1.16 -6.47 12.31
C GLY A 90 -0.03 -5.88 11.48
N THR A 91 0.90 -6.75 11.17
CA THR A 91 2.10 -6.44 10.40
C THR A 91 2.12 -7.17 9.08
N PHE A 92 2.83 -6.62 8.12
CA PHE A 92 3.00 -7.25 6.82
C PHE A 92 4.41 -7.06 6.29
N VAL A 93 4.79 -7.97 5.42
CA VAL A 93 6.00 -7.89 4.61
C VAL A 93 5.67 -8.21 3.17
N LYS A 94 6.28 -7.47 2.24
CA LYS A 94 6.20 -7.75 0.81
C LYS A 94 7.61 -7.88 0.25
N PHE A 95 7.75 -8.77 -0.70
CA PHE A 95 8.98 -8.97 -1.46
C PHE A 95 8.64 -9.13 -2.94
N GLY A 96 9.39 -8.46 -3.80
CA GLY A 96 9.08 -8.50 -5.21
C GLY A 96 10.18 -7.97 -6.11
N VAL A 97 9.82 -7.93 -7.39
CA VAL A 97 10.71 -7.52 -8.47
C VAL A 97 10.01 -6.50 -9.37
N ASN A 98 10.75 -5.49 -9.77
CA ASN A 98 10.30 -4.45 -10.69
C ASN A 98 11.15 -4.45 -11.95
N PHE A 99 10.49 -4.35 -13.09
CA PHE A 99 11.11 -4.23 -14.42
C PHE A 99 10.93 -2.80 -14.91
N LYS A 100 12.04 -2.11 -15.11
CA LYS A 100 12.04 -0.77 -15.72
C LYS A 100 11.61 -0.88 -17.19
N LEU A 101 10.60 -0.12 -17.57
CA LEU A 101 10.02 -0.11 -18.91
C LEU A 101 10.61 0.99 -19.79
N ASN A 102 10.99 2.13 -19.20
CA ASN A 102 11.59 3.22 -19.97
C ASN A 102 13.09 2.97 -20.20
N LYS A 103 13.51 3.19 -21.45
CA LYS A 103 14.91 3.03 -21.87
C LYS A 103 15.74 4.29 -21.73
N ASP A 104 15.18 5.38 -21.27
CA ASP A 104 15.91 6.66 -21.14
C ASP A 104 16.94 6.57 -20.03
N ILE A 105 18.22 6.66 -20.42
CA ILE A 105 19.39 6.60 -19.52
C ILE A 105 19.73 8.00 -18.99
N ARG A 106 19.22 9.05 -19.65
CA ARG A 106 19.55 10.45 -19.31
C ARG A 106 18.81 10.97 -18.08
N THR A 107 17.78 10.26 -17.63
CA THR A 107 17.01 10.61 -16.44
C THR A 107 17.02 9.46 -15.45
N GLN A 108 17.05 9.79 -14.16
CA GLN A 108 16.87 8.81 -13.08
C GLN A 108 15.41 8.35 -12.92
N ASN A 109 14.52 8.86 -13.78
CA ASN A 109 13.10 8.53 -13.73
C ASN A 109 12.86 7.09 -14.18
N ILE A 110 11.97 6.41 -13.46
CA ILE A 110 11.68 5.00 -13.69
C ILE A 110 10.18 4.85 -13.87
N VAL A 111 9.77 4.28 -15.00
CA VAL A 111 8.44 3.69 -15.18
C VAL A 111 8.64 2.19 -15.13
N TYR A 112 7.88 1.49 -14.32
CA TYR A 112 8.08 0.07 -14.07
C TYR A 112 6.78 -0.70 -13.99
N SER A 113 6.88 -1.97 -14.26
CA SER A 113 5.89 -3.00 -13.93
C SER A 113 6.55 -4.01 -13.01
N GLY A 114 5.80 -4.56 -12.07
CA GLY A 114 6.37 -5.46 -11.07
C GLY A 114 5.43 -6.55 -10.62
N LEU A 115 6.01 -7.53 -9.96
CA LEU A 115 5.32 -8.62 -9.29
C LEU A 115 5.84 -8.74 -7.87
N SER A 116 4.94 -8.90 -6.90
CA SER A 116 5.33 -9.18 -5.52
C SER A 116 4.48 -10.26 -4.87
N ALA A 117 5.02 -10.83 -3.81
CA ALA A 117 4.30 -11.65 -2.86
C ALA A 117 4.26 -10.90 -1.51
N GLY A 118 3.11 -10.91 -0.88
CA GLY A 118 2.89 -10.34 0.43
C GLY A 118 2.48 -11.40 1.45
N TYR A 119 2.89 -11.19 2.68
CA TYR A 119 2.49 -11.96 3.84
C TYR A 119 2.10 -11.01 4.97
N SER A 120 1.01 -11.33 5.65
CA SER A 120 0.56 -10.60 6.85
C SER A 120 0.26 -11.55 7.99
N ASN A 121 0.57 -11.08 9.21
CA ASN A 121 0.12 -11.68 10.45
C ASN A 121 -0.65 -10.61 11.22
N PHE A 122 -1.87 -10.95 11.68
CA PHE A 122 -2.77 -9.98 12.26
C PHE A 122 -3.77 -10.63 13.21
N ASP A 123 -4.38 -9.79 14.03
CA ASP A 123 -5.47 -10.12 14.93
C ASP A 123 -6.74 -9.35 14.51
N GLN A 124 -7.89 -9.97 14.66
CA GLN A 124 -9.20 -9.38 14.36
C GLN A 124 -10.11 -9.52 15.56
N ASN A 125 -10.61 -8.40 16.08
CA ASN A 125 -11.54 -8.34 17.19
C ASN A 125 -12.89 -7.87 16.68
N ILE A 126 -13.94 -8.65 16.93
CA ILE A 126 -15.34 -8.30 16.64
C ILE A 126 -15.97 -7.93 17.95
N ASN A 127 -16.29 -6.65 18.15
CA ASN A 127 -16.87 -6.15 19.40
C ASN A 127 -18.38 -6.36 19.43
N SER A 128 -19.06 -6.10 18.32
CA SER A 128 -20.50 -6.30 18.18
C SER A 128 -20.89 -6.52 16.72
N TYR A 129 -21.96 -7.26 16.51
CA TYR A 129 -22.55 -7.41 15.19
C TYR A 129 -24.07 -7.57 15.29
N THR A 130 -24.76 -7.15 14.23
CA THR A 130 -26.21 -7.25 14.13
C THR A 130 -26.58 -8.43 13.24
N ILE A 131 -27.43 -9.31 13.76
CA ILE A 131 -27.98 -10.39 12.93
C ILE A 131 -29.10 -9.80 12.06
N TYR A 132 -28.86 -9.86 10.74
CA TYR A 132 -29.87 -9.44 9.77
C TYR A 132 -31.03 -10.44 9.77
N ASN A 133 -32.21 -9.98 10.14
CA ASN A 133 -33.43 -10.78 10.15
C ASN A 133 -34.32 -10.33 8.98
N THR A 134 -34.58 -11.26 8.04
CA THR A 134 -35.48 -11.03 6.89
C THR A 134 -36.95 -10.90 7.29
N HIS A 135 -37.33 -11.28 8.52
CA HIS A 135 -38.69 -11.22 9.07
C HIS A 135 -38.77 -10.21 10.23
N SER A 136 -38.24 -9.00 10.01
CA SER A 136 -38.19 -7.94 11.04
C SER A 136 -39.58 -7.53 11.63
N ILE A 137 -40.69 -7.91 10.98
CA ILE A 137 -42.03 -7.61 11.44
C ILE A 137 -42.36 -8.38 12.75
N TYR A 138 -41.79 -9.58 12.92
CA TYR A 138 -42.03 -10.43 14.08
C TYR A 138 -40.89 -10.50 15.07
N TRP A 139 -39.65 -10.27 14.60
CA TRP A 139 -38.45 -10.37 15.41
C TRP A 139 -37.63 -9.10 15.16
N GLY A 140 -37.44 -8.30 16.20
CA GLY A 140 -36.58 -7.11 16.13
C GLY A 140 -35.14 -7.47 15.76
N GLU A 141 -34.36 -6.47 15.35
CA GLU A 141 -32.92 -6.63 15.14
C GLU A 141 -32.26 -7.06 16.46
N SER A 142 -31.45 -8.11 16.39
CA SER A 142 -30.67 -8.58 17.54
C SER A 142 -29.23 -8.14 17.41
N ILE A 143 -28.83 -7.20 18.27
CA ILE A 143 -27.43 -6.78 18.40
C ILE A 143 -26.74 -7.72 19.38
N ILE A 144 -25.71 -8.41 18.92
CA ILE A 144 -24.89 -9.28 19.75
C ILE A 144 -23.64 -8.51 20.18
N ASN A 145 -23.55 -8.23 21.48
CA ASN A 145 -22.42 -7.54 22.12
C ASN A 145 -21.48 -8.56 22.79
N SER A 146 -21.23 -9.69 22.16
CA SER A 146 -20.30 -10.70 22.67
C SER A 146 -19.00 -10.60 21.90
N PRO A 147 -17.91 -10.09 22.49
CA PRO A 147 -16.64 -9.95 21.77
C PRO A 147 -16.08 -11.29 21.32
N ILE A 148 -15.66 -11.35 20.07
CA ILE A 148 -14.96 -12.49 19.47
C ILE A 148 -13.56 -12.06 19.10
N ASN A 149 -12.57 -12.65 19.73
CA ASN A 149 -11.17 -12.37 19.48
C ASN A 149 -10.56 -13.47 18.61
N LEU A 150 -10.10 -13.12 17.44
CA LEU A 150 -9.47 -14.01 16.46
C LEU A 150 -8.00 -13.64 16.36
N SER A 151 -7.13 -14.41 16.96
CA SER A 151 -5.70 -14.13 17.00
C SER A 151 -4.89 -15.06 16.09
N ASN A 152 -3.69 -14.62 15.71
CA ASN A 152 -2.78 -15.36 14.84
C ASN A 152 -3.39 -15.71 13.49
N LEU A 153 -4.14 -14.78 12.91
CA LEU A 153 -4.58 -14.84 11.53
C LEU A 153 -3.40 -14.56 10.61
N ASN A 154 -3.41 -15.17 9.46
CA ASN A 154 -2.42 -14.89 8.43
C ASN A 154 -3.02 -14.93 7.04
N ALA A 155 -2.40 -14.19 6.13
CA ALA A 155 -2.77 -14.17 4.73
C ALA A 155 -1.52 -14.07 3.84
N ILE A 156 -1.62 -14.69 2.67
CA ILE A 156 -0.62 -14.64 1.61
C ILE A 156 -1.32 -14.20 0.33
N TRP A 157 -0.71 -13.27 -0.38
CA TRP A 157 -1.25 -12.77 -1.64
C TRP A 157 -0.15 -12.48 -2.65
N ILE A 158 -0.53 -12.31 -3.89
CA ILE A 158 0.34 -11.78 -4.96
C ILE A 158 -0.18 -10.43 -5.41
N GLU A 159 0.74 -9.59 -5.89
CA GLU A 159 0.43 -8.28 -6.44
C GLU A 159 1.08 -8.11 -7.81
N PHE A 160 0.31 -7.58 -8.75
CA PHE A 160 0.83 -6.99 -9.97
C PHE A 160 0.87 -5.49 -9.80
N MET A 161 2.00 -4.88 -10.09
CA MET A 161 2.23 -3.47 -9.86
C MET A 161 2.59 -2.75 -11.16
N PHE A 162 2.10 -1.54 -11.29
CA PHE A 162 2.52 -0.59 -12.30
C PHE A 162 2.77 0.77 -11.65
N GLY A 163 3.95 1.33 -11.86
CA GLY A 163 4.31 2.55 -11.17
C GLY A 163 5.34 3.40 -11.88
N MET A 164 5.54 4.57 -11.30
CA MET A 164 6.57 5.51 -11.71
C MET A 164 7.28 6.10 -10.50
N LYS A 165 8.58 6.36 -10.65
CA LYS A 165 9.39 7.08 -9.67
C LYS A 165 10.12 8.21 -10.40
N THR A 166 9.97 9.43 -9.91
CA THR A 166 10.57 10.63 -10.50
C THR A 166 11.50 11.29 -9.50
N GLU A 167 12.72 11.58 -9.93
CA GLU A 167 13.69 12.34 -9.15
C GLU A 167 13.26 13.82 -9.11
N ILE A 168 12.88 14.29 -7.92
CA ILE A 168 12.46 15.70 -7.68
C ILE A 168 13.60 16.56 -7.17
N LEU A 169 14.48 15.98 -6.37
CA LEU A 169 15.73 16.57 -5.89
C LEU A 169 16.83 15.53 -6.04
N ASN A 170 18.08 15.95 -5.91
CA ASN A 170 19.22 15.05 -6.05
C ASN A 170 19.06 13.83 -5.12
N ASN A 171 18.93 12.63 -5.70
CA ASN A 171 18.70 11.35 -5.04
C ASN A 171 17.33 11.21 -4.31
N LEU A 172 16.47 12.22 -4.35
CA LEU A 172 15.14 12.16 -3.74
C LEU A 172 14.08 11.92 -4.80
N PHE A 173 13.28 10.87 -4.61
CA PHE A 173 12.28 10.41 -5.56
C PHE A 173 10.88 10.49 -4.97
N LEU A 174 9.93 10.93 -5.78
CA LEU A 174 8.51 10.68 -5.55
C LEU A 174 8.07 9.50 -6.43
N GLY A 175 7.35 8.57 -5.83
CA GLY A 175 6.78 7.42 -6.50
C GLY A 175 5.25 7.43 -6.44
N PHE A 176 4.65 6.92 -7.51
CA PHE A 176 3.24 6.55 -7.58
C PHE A 176 3.14 5.13 -8.11
N GLU A 177 2.31 4.31 -7.48
CA GLU A 177 2.14 2.91 -7.85
C GLU A 177 0.66 2.52 -7.77
N LEU A 178 0.21 1.79 -8.75
CA LEU A 178 -1.07 1.08 -8.79
C LEU A 178 -0.82 -0.41 -8.57
N GLN A 179 -1.67 -1.04 -7.79
CA GLN A 179 -1.54 -2.42 -7.36
C GLN A 179 -2.83 -3.19 -7.64
N LEU A 180 -2.73 -4.30 -8.33
CA LEU A 180 -3.79 -5.31 -8.45
C LEU A 180 -3.35 -6.51 -7.63
N LYS A 181 -4.18 -6.93 -6.70
CA LYS A 181 -3.84 -7.90 -5.67
C LYS A 181 -4.77 -9.10 -5.74
N ASN A 182 -4.26 -10.28 -5.41
CA ASN A 182 -5.09 -11.47 -5.28
C ASN A 182 -4.63 -12.30 -4.08
N VAL A 183 -5.57 -12.60 -3.17
CA VAL A 183 -5.33 -13.47 -2.00
C VAL A 183 -5.21 -14.91 -2.47
N ILE A 184 -4.07 -15.53 -2.21
CA ILE A 184 -3.81 -16.94 -2.52
C ILE A 184 -4.32 -17.82 -1.37
N LYS A 185 -4.05 -17.39 -0.14
CA LYS A 185 -4.41 -18.15 1.05
C LYS A 185 -4.63 -17.20 2.22
N GLN A 186 -5.68 -17.48 2.99
CA GLN A 186 -5.93 -16.80 4.25
C GLN A 186 -6.44 -17.81 5.29
N LYS A 187 -6.07 -17.59 6.54
CA LYS A 187 -6.55 -18.36 7.66
C LYS A 187 -7.86 -17.77 8.14
N ASN A 188 -8.93 -18.58 8.12
CA ASN A 188 -10.22 -18.23 8.69
C ASN A 188 -10.43 -19.08 9.96
N ILE A 189 -10.93 -18.45 11.01
CA ILE A 189 -11.28 -19.13 12.27
C ILE A 189 -12.81 -19.09 12.42
N GLN A 190 -13.41 -20.19 12.81
CA GLN A 190 -14.86 -20.31 13.05
C GLN A 190 -15.73 -19.91 11.84
N ASN A 191 -15.24 -20.09 10.61
CA ASN A 191 -15.90 -19.67 9.37
C ASN A 191 -16.15 -18.14 9.27
N ILE A 192 -15.46 -17.33 10.09
CA ILE A 192 -15.51 -15.88 10.01
C ILE A 192 -14.49 -15.42 8.97
N THR A 193 -14.96 -14.60 8.04
CA THR A 193 -14.10 -14.01 6.99
C THR A 193 -13.27 -12.86 7.56
N ASN A 194 -12.06 -12.71 7.08
CA ASN A 194 -11.22 -11.55 7.41
C ASN A 194 -11.78 -10.29 6.73
N PHE A 195 -12.13 -9.28 7.52
CA PHE A 195 -12.71 -8.03 7.01
C PHE A 195 -11.66 -7.09 6.42
N TYR A 196 -10.45 -7.19 6.93
CA TYR A 196 -9.30 -6.41 6.52
C TYR A 196 -8.03 -7.23 6.66
N ILE A 197 -7.08 -7.07 5.76
CA ILE A 197 -5.78 -7.73 5.81
C ILE A 197 -4.72 -6.64 5.72
N PRO A 198 -3.89 -6.43 6.77
CA PRO A 198 -2.81 -5.45 6.72
C PRO A 198 -1.90 -5.64 5.51
N GLY A 199 -1.59 -4.56 4.79
CA GLY A 199 -0.83 -4.58 3.54
C GLY A 199 -1.61 -4.95 2.28
N PHE A 200 -2.68 -5.71 2.40
CA PHE A 200 -3.57 -6.04 1.29
C PHE A 200 -4.76 -5.09 1.20
N ASN A 201 -5.32 -4.70 2.32
CA ASN A 201 -6.56 -3.96 2.56
C ASN A 201 -7.80 -4.90 2.56
N ARG A 202 -8.80 -4.57 1.73
CA ARG A 202 -10.07 -5.30 1.68
C ARG A 202 -10.17 -6.09 0.37
N THR A 203 -10.69 -7.30 0.44
CA THR A 203 -11.10 -8.06 -0.74
C THR A 203 -12.41 -7.52 -1.30
N TYR A 204 -12.52 -7.48 -2.60
CA TYR A 204 -13.78 -7.23 -3.29
C TYR A 204 -14.41 -8.60 -3.58
N ASP A 205 -15.47 -8.95 -2.87
CA ASP A 205 -16.20 -10.21 -2.99
C ASP A 205 -15.38 -11.49 -2.65
N SER A 206 -15.93 -12.63 -3.04
CA SER A 206 -15.35 -13.97 -2.82
C SER A 206 -14.19 -14.30 -3.77
N SER A 207 -13.89 -13.46 -4.76
CA SER A 207 -12.80 -13.71 -5.72
C SER A 207 -11.41 -13.54 -5.10
N GLY A 208 -11.32 -12.90 -3.95
CA GLY A 208 -10.04 -12.58 -3.32
C GLY A 208 -9.26 -11.48 -4.04
N LEU A 209 -9.87 -10.82 -5.02
CA LEU A 209 -9.25 -9.70 -5.73
C LEU A 209 -9.26 -8.43 -4.86
N GLY A 210 -8.23 -7.63 -5.00
CA GLY A 210 -8.10 -6.33 -4.39
C GLY A 210 -7.36 -5.37 -5.30
N ALA A 211 -7.54 -4.09 -5.05
CA ALA A 211 -6.82 -3.02 -5.73
C ALA A 211 -6.25 -2.06 -4.69
N GLY A 212 -5.16 -1.43 -5.03
CA GLY A 212 -4.51 -0.44 -4.16
C GLY A 212 -3.70 0.55 -4.96
N PHE A 213 -3.30 1.59 -4.28
CA PHE A 213 -2.34 2.56 -4.78
C PHE A 213 -1.44 3.02 -3.64
N SER A 214 -0.24 3.46 -3.96
CA SER A 214 0.66 4.05 -2.99
C SER A 214 1.34 5.30 -3.55
N TYR A 215 1.67 6.22 -2.65
CA TYR A 215 2.52 7.37 -2.88
C TYR A 215 3.74 7.21 -2.00
N THR A 216 4.92 7.20 -2.59
CA THR A 216 6.15 6.98 -1.84
C THR A 216 7.09 8.17 -1.98
N VAL A 217 7.77 8.49 -0.91
CA VAL A 217 8.98 9.31 -0.96
C VAL A 217 10.16 8.40 -0.65
N SER A 218 11.20 8.44 -1.48
CA SER A 218 12.36 7.57 -1.31
C SER A 218 13.67 8.30 -1.62
N TYR A 219 14.72 7.91 -0.90
CA TYR A 219 16.05 8.47 -1.06
C TYR A 219 17.02 7.39 -1.57
N LEU A 220 17.73 7.71 -2.64
CA LEU A 220 18.75 6.84 -3.21
C LEU A 220 20.09 7.09 -2.51
N ILE A 221 20.60 6.07 -1.84
CA ILE A 221 21.93 6.03 -1.26
C ILE A 221 22.87 5.45 -2.34
N PRO A 222 23.68 6.26 -3.02
CA PRO A 222 24.57 5.76 -4.08
C PRO A 222 25.68 4.92 -3.47
N VAL A 223 25.77 3.66 -3.87
CA VAL A 223 26.82 2.74 -3.39
C VAL A 223 28.01 2.75 -4.34
N VAL A 224 27.79 2.93 -5.63
CA VAL A 224 28.85 3.00 -6.64
C VAL A 224 28.49 4.08 -7.66
N LYS A 225 29.42 5.00 -7.90
CA LYS A 225 29.42 5.85 -9.11
C LYS A 225 30.16 5.06 -10.19
N LYS A 226 29.46 4.64 -11.20
CA LYS A 226 30.09 4.06 -12.38
C LYS A 226 30.24 5.10 -13.47
#